data_1ee8837b8808eafa8e5b75af5f07e853
#
_entry.id   1ee8837b8808eafa8e5b75af5f07e853
#
_cell.length_a   1.000
_cell.length_b   1.000
_cell.length_c   1.000
_cell.angle_alpha   90.00
_cell.angle_beta   90.00
_cell.angle_gamma   90.00
#
_symmetry.space_group_name_H-M   'P 1'
#
loop_
_entity.id
_entity.type
_entity.pdbx_description
1 polymer ?
#
loop_
_entity_poly.entity_id
_entity_poly.type
_entity_poly.pdbx_seq_one_letter_code
_entity_poly.pdbx_strand_id
1 'polypeptide(L)'
;MRQGSDFRMGHPTMTAKPSNTLPLAHPSPATDAPASARLWALIPCAGTGSRAGSDGPKQYQLVAGKPMVLHTLAAFAAVHRLAGVLVVVSEGDVFFENQNATVLIAACGGSTRAGSVFNGLSALRERGAAASDWVLVHDAARCLITPEQIDALIDACHSDAVGGLLALKLPDTLKREVDGRVAETVERGDKWLAQTPQMFRIGALQQALQAAGDAVTDESSAMEFVGQAPLLVEGSAQNFKVTYPQDFALAQAVLLARPGGNLA
;
A
#
# COMPACT_ATOMS: atom_id res chain seq x y z
N MET A 1 -18.75 -73.48 69.95
CA MET A 1 -17.72 -73.84 70.98
C MET A 1 -16.60 -72.82 70.96
N ARG A 2 -16.43 -72.15 72.12
CA ARG A 2 -15.25 -71.47 72.66
C ARG A 2 -14.67 -70.26 71.81
N GLN A 3 -14.90 -69.03 72.35
CA GLN A 3 -14.08 -68.32 73.37
C GLN A 3 -12.68 -68.05 72.84
N GLY A 4 -12.14 -66.86 72.84
CA GLY A 4 -12.09 -65.65 73.67
C GLY A 4 -10.80 -65.01 73.28
N SER A 5 -10.49 -63.85 73.43
CA SER A 5 -10.25 -62.94 74.50
C SER A 5 -9.48 -61.73 73.99
N ASP A 6 -9.86 -60.61 74.55
CA ASP A 6 -9.21 -59.26 74.49
C ASP A 6 -7.69 -59.22 74.58
N PHE A 7 -7.11 -58.26 73.90
CA PHE A 7 -6.08 -57.41 74.50
C PHE A 7 -6.03 -56.00 73.86
N ARG A 8 -6.34 -55.00 74.63
CA ARG A 8 -6.14 -53.58 74.30
C ARG A 8 -4.69 -53.18 74.53
N MET A 9 -4.05 -52.48 73.59
CA MET A 9 -2.98 -51.57 73.86
C MET A 9 -3.09 -50.28 73.04
N GLY A 10 -2.94 -49.17 73.78
CA GLY A 10 -3.20 -47.82 73.26
C GLY A 10 -2.10 -47.29 72.35
N HIS A 11 -2.49 -46.42 71.49
CA HIS A 11 -1.66 -45.68 70.57
C HIS A 11 -1.55 -44.21 70.98
N PRO A 12 -0.34 -43.59 70.86
CA PRO A 12 -0.24 -42.12 70.94
C PRO A 12 -0.54 -41.52 69.58
N THR A 13 -1.41 -40.54 69.63
CA THR A 13 -1.78 -39.66 68.50
C THR A 13 -0.62 -38.76 68.10
N MET A 14 -0.10 -38.93 66.87
CA MET A 14 0.75 -37.95 66.20
C MET A 14 -0.09 -36.98 65.42
N THR A 15 -0.10 -35.74 65.85
CA THR A 15 -0.68 -34.61 65.11
C THR A 15 0.20 -34.25 63.89
N ALA A 16 -0.36 -34.47 62.68
CA ALA A 16 0.27 -34.00 61.44
C ALA A 16 0.02 -32.50 61.27
N LYS A 17 1.10 -31.74 61.01
CA LYS A 17 1.05 -30.33 60.59
C LYS A 17 0.46 -30.22 59.17
N PRO A 18 -0.37 -29.20 58.87
CA PRO A 18 -0.81 -28.97 57.48
C PRO A 18 0.36 -28.35 56.70
N SER A 19 0.76 -29.01 55.61
CA SER A 19 1.70 -28.44 54.62
C SER A 19 0.94 -27.44 53.76
N ASN A 20 1.35 -26.18 53.87
CA ASN A 20 0.84 -25.06 53.14
C ASN A 20 1.56 -25.01 51.76
N THR A 21 1.09 -25.80 50.80
CA THR A 21 1.55 -25.72 49.39
C THR A 21 0.68 -24.70 48.68
N LEU A 22 1.25 -23.50 48.44
CA LEU A 22 0.68 -22.51 47.53
C LEU A 22 0.63 -23.11 46.10
N PRO A 23 -0.50 -22.99 45.37
CA PRO A 23 -0.55 -23.39 43.97
C PRO A 23 0.37 -22.49 43.15
N LEU A 24 1.30 -23.08 42.40
CA LEU A 24 2.07 -22.43 41.37
C LEU A 24 1.09 -21.88 40.33
N ALA A 25 0.99 -20.55 40.25
CA ALA A 25 0.28 -19.88 39.18
C ALA A 25 0.98 -20.22 37.86
N HIS A 26 0.35 -21.03 37.03
CA HIS A 26 0.76 -21.18 35.64
C HIS A 26 0.56 -19.82 34.95
N PRO A 27 1.58 -19.26 34.26
CA PRO A 27 1.36 -18.09 33.44
C PRO A 27 0.34 -18.48 32.36
N SER A 28 -0.81 -17.81 32.33
CA SER A 28 -1.73 -17.88 31.20
C SER A 28 -0.95 -17.51 29.93
N PRO A 29 -1.07 -18.26 28.84
CA PRO A 29 -0.51 -17.81 27.56
C PRO A 29 -1.17 -16.46 27.25
N ALA A 30 -0.32 -15.42 27.11
CA ALA A 30 -0.75 -14.16 26.55
C ALA A 30 -1.37 -14.47 25.18
N THR A 31 -2.67 -14.34 25.05
CA THR A 31 -3.34 -14.31 23.77
C THR A 31 -2.92 -13.01 23.10
N ASP A 32 -1.83 -13.06 22.33
CA ASP A 32 -1.50 -12.03 21.39
C ASP A 32 -2.68 -11.92 20.42
N ALA A 33 -3.54 -10.93 20.62
CA ALA A 33 -4.49 -10.53 19.60
C ALA A 33 -3.69 -10.27 18.32
N PRO A 34 -4.10 -10.80 17.16
CA PRO A 34 -3.35 -10.59 15.93
C PRO A 34 -3.15 -9.08 15.75
N ALA A 35 -1.89 -8.65 15.70
CA ALA A 35 -1.56 -7.25 15.49
C ALA A 35 -2.32 -6.77 14.26
N SER A 36 -3.04 -5.65 14.39
CA SER A 36 -3.80 -5.10 13.26
C SER A 36 -2.86 -4.90 12.07
N ALA A 37 -3.29 -5.32 10.88
CA ALA A 37 -2.48 -5.20 9.67
C ALA A 37 -2.11 -3.73 9.44
N ARG A 38 -0.80 -3.47 9.25
CA ARG A 38 -0.26 -2.14 9.00
C ARG A 38 -0.54 -1.70 7.57
N LEU A 39 -0.48 -0.39 7.37
CA LEU A 39 -0.67 0.26 6.08
C LEU A 39 0.66 0.86 5.62
N TRP A 40 1.12 0.49 4.44
CA TRP A 40 2.34 0.98 3.82
C TRP A 40 2.01 1.70 2.52
N ALA A 41 2.79 2.70 2.15
CA ALA A 41 2.76 3.24 0.79
C ALA A 41 4.02 2.81 0.04
N LEU A 42 3.89 2.54 -1.27
CA LEU A 42 4.98 2.21 -2.18
C LEU A 42 4.89 3.11 -3.40
N ILE A 43 5.95 3.89 -3.64
CA ILE A 43 6.03 4.85 -4.73
C ILE A 43 7.13 4.40 -5.71
N PRO A 44 6.78 3.75 -6.84
CA PRO A 44 7.76 3.42 -7.88
C PRO A 44 8.25 4.71 -8.54
N CYS A 45 9.56 4.96 -8.45
CA CYS A 45 10.23 6.18 -8.87
C CYS A 45 11.47 5.91 -9.77
N ALA A 46 11.66 4.67 -10.24
CA ALA A 46 12.82 4.26 -11.04
C ALA A 46 12.67 4.50 -12.55
N GLY A 47 11.52 5.01 -13.03
CA GLY A 47 11.28 5.24 -14.45
C GLY A 47 11.99 6.47 -14.99
N THR A 48 12.46 6.42 -16.24
CA THR A 48 13.11 7.55 -16.94
C THR A 48 12.13 8.62 -17.43
N GLY A 49 10.86 8.25 -17.63
CA GLY A 49 9.81 9.19 -18.06
C GLY A 49 9.99 9.75 -19.48
N SER A 50 10.53 8.98 -20.42
CA SER A 50 10.94 9.38 -21.79
C SER A 50 9.88 10.16 -22.58
N ARG A 51 8.58 9.96 -22.31
CA ARG A 51 7.48 10.67 -23.01
C ARG A 51 7.30 12.12 -22.59
N ALA A 52 7.91 12.57 -21.50
CA ALA A 52 7.81 13.95 -21.01
C ALA A 52 8.73 14.93 -21.73
N GLY A 53 9.65 14.46 -22.59
CA GLY A 53 10.56 15.30 -23.36
C GLY A 53 11.54 16.13 -22.52
N SER A 54 11.84 15.70 -21.29
CA SER A 54 12.69 16.41 -20.34
C SER A 54 14.10 15.81 -20.26
N ASP A 55 15.09 16.65 -19.96
CA ASP A 55 16.45 16.24 -19.63
C ASP A 55 16.47 15.64 -18.21
N GLY A 56 16.28 14.33 -18.10
CA GLY A 56 16.32 13.60 -16.83
C GLY A 56 14.96 12.99 -16.40
N PRO A 57 14.93 12.33 -15.24
CA PRO A 57 13.74 11.61 -14.77
C PRO A 57 12.57 12.56 -14.51
N LYS A 58 11.45 12.30 -15.17
CA LYS A 58 10.24 13.13 -15.13
C LYS A 58 9.76 13.45 -13.71
N GLN A 59 9.84 12.49 -12.80
CA GLN A 59 9.36 12.60 -11.42
C GLN A 59 10.14 13.65 -10.60
N TYR A 60 11.30 14.08 -11.06
CA TYR A 60 12.14 15.11 -10.42
C TYR A 60 11.98 16.49 -11.05
N GLN A 61 11.22 16.61 -12.14
CA GLN A 61 10.91 17.90 -12.76
C GLN A 61 10.04 18.76 -11.83
N LEU A 62 10.24 20.07 -11.88
CA LEU A 62 9.55 21.03 -11.03
C LEU A 62 8.09 21.21 -11.48
N VAL A 63 7.20 21.20 -10.51
CA VAL A 63 5.80 21.62 -10.62
C VAL A 63 5.52 22.58 -9.47
N ALA A 64 5.06 23.77 -9.74
CA ALA A 64 4.87 24.81 -8.73
C ALA A 64 6.09 25.01 -7.80
N GLY A 65 7.29 25.08 -8.41
CA GLY A 65 8.55 25.35 -7.71
C GLY A 65 9.16 24.18 -6.92
N LYS A 66 8.51 23.00 -6.91
CA LYS A 66 8.93 21.82 -6.13
C LYS A 66 8.97 20.57 -7.03
N PRO A 67 9.97 19.65 -6.87
CA PRO A 67 9.97 18.38 -7.59
C PRO A 67 8.66 17.63 -7.48
N MET A 68 8.17 17.11 -8.62
CA MET A 68 6.83 16.46 -8.71
C MET A 68 6.64 15.38 -7.65
N VAL A 69 7.61 14.49 -7.45
CA VAL A 69 7.52 13.41 -6.46
C VAL A 69 7.36 13.93 -5.04
N LEU A 70 7.91 15.10 -4.71
CA LEU A 70 7.79 15.66 -3.35
C LEU A 70 6.39 16.18 -3.03
N HIS A 71 5.57 16.54 -4.03
CA HIS A 71 4.14 16.80 -3.82
C HIS A 71 3.41 15.50 -3.48
N THR A 72 3.69 14.42 -4.22
CA THR A 72 3.16 13.08 -3.91
C THR A 72 3.51 12.67 -2.48
N LEU A 73 4.80 12.76 -2.12
CA LEU A 73 5.26 12.35 -0.78
C LEU A 73 4.65 13.20 0.34
N ALA A 74 4.43 14.49 0.10
CA ALA A 74 3.77 15.37 1.07
C ALA A 74 2.33 14.95 1.34
N ALA A 75 1.58 14.53 0.32
CA ALA A 75 0.22 14.02 0.48
C ALA A 75 0.19 12.74 1.32
N PHE A 76 1.09 11.79 1.05
CA PHE A 76 1.19 10.55 1.82
C PHE A 76 1.69 10.78 3.25
N ALA A 77 2.62 11.73 3.47
CA ALA A 77 3.10 12.07 4.81
C ALA A 77 2.00 12.67 5.71
N ALA A 78 0.98 13.29 5.13
CA ALA A 78 -0.18 13.81 5.87
C ALA A 78 -1.18 12.71 6.30
N VAL A 79 -1.05 11.48 5.80
CA VAL A 79 -1.91 10.34 6.18
C VAL A 79 -1.29 9.61 7.37
N HIS A 80 -1.71 9.94 8.57
CA HIS A 80 -1.14 9.42 9.83
C HIS A 80 -1.39 7.92 10.07
N ARG A 81 -2.26 7.30 9.27
CA ARG A 81 -2.56 5.86 9.33
C ARG A 81 -1.45 4.98 8.73
N LEU A 82 -0.56 5.56 7.95
CA LEU A 82 0.53 4.83 7.29
C LEU A 82 1.65 4.52 8.29
N ALA A 83 2.11 3.28 8.28
CA ALA A 83 3.30 2.84 9.02
C ALA A 83 4.60 3.37 8.40
N GLY A 84 4.58 3.68 7.11
CA GLY A 84 5.69 4.26 6.38
C GLY A 84 5.45 4.35 4.88
N VAL A 85 6.34 5.09 4.21
CA VAL A 85 6.35 5.28 2.76
C VAL A 85 7.68 4.76 2.23
N LEU A 86 7.65 3.81 1.29
CA LEU A 86 8.82 3.32 0.57
C LEU A 86 8.84 3.92 -0.85
N VAL A 87 9.95 4.53 -1.20
CA VAL A 87 10.23 4.99 -2.57
C VAL A 87 11.21 4.03 -3.22
N VAL A 88 10.85 3.49 -4.37
CA VAL A 88 11.71 2.61 -5.16
C VAL A 88 12.37 3.43 -6.24
N VAL A 89 13.70 3.53 -6.19
CA VAL A 89 14.51 4.28 -7.15
C VAL A 89 15.42 3.34 -7.96
N SER A 90 16.00 3.86 -9.06
CA SER A 90 17.03 3.14 -9.81
C SER A 90 18.31 3.01 -8.98
N GLU A 91 19.11 2.01 -9.29
CA GLU A 91 20.46 1.90 -8.75
C GLU A 91 21.28 3.17 -9.12
N GLY A 92 22.01 3.70 -8.15
CA GLY A 92 22.80 4.93 -8.32
C GLY A 92 22.01 6.23 -8.32
N ASP A 93 20.70 6.21 -8.08
CA ASP A 93 19.91 7.43 -7.91
C ASP A 93 20.22 8.11 -6.58
N VAL A 94 20.71 9.35 -6.65
CA VAL A 94 21.13 10.16 -5.49
C VAL A 94 20.15 11.30 -5.17
N PHE A 95 19.03 11.38 -5.86
CA PHE A 95 18.08 12.50 -5.70
C PHE A 95 17.65 12.69 -4.24
N PHE A 96 17.34 11.60 -3.55
CA PHE A 96 16.82 11.65 -2.17
C PHE A 96 17.90 11.88 -1.10
N GLU A 97 19.19 11.77 -1.41
CA GLU A 97 20.27 12.03 -0.44
C GLU A 97 20.25 13.46 0.08
N ASN A 98 19.81 14.42 -0.76
CA ASN A 98 19.73 15.84 -0.45
C ASN A 98 18.29 16.32 -0.14
N GLN A 99 17.33 15.39 0.01
CA GLN A 99 15.95 15.74 0.31
C GLN A 99 15.65 15.50 1.79
N ASN A 100 15.05 16.48 2.44
CA ASN A 100 14.59 16.37 3.84
C ASN A 100 13.25 15.63 3.90
N ALA A 101 13.17 14.42 3.33
CA ALA A 101 11.97 13.60 3.29
C ALA A 101 12.09 12.40 4.25
N THR A 102 11.14 12.25 5.16
CA THR A 102 11.09 11.10 6.08
C THR A 102 10.44 9.91 5.37
N VAL A 103 11.20 9.29 4.47
CA VAL A 103 10.74 8.12 3.68
C VAL A 103 11.83 7.04 3.67
N LEU A 104 11.41 5.79 3.45
CA LEU A 104 12.32 4.68 3.20
C LEU A 104 12.72 4.71 1.72
N ILE A 105 13.99 4.53 1.42
CA ILE A 105 14.48 4.44 0.04
C ILE A 105 14.96 3.02 -0.22
N ALA A 106 14.62 2.49 -1.40
CA ALA A 106 15.14 1.22 -1.92
C ALA A 106 15.62 1.41 -3.36
N ALA A 107 16.95 1.28 -3.55
CA ALA A 107 17.57 1.32 -4.87
C ALA A 107 17.43 -0.06 -5.56
N CYS A 108 16.20 -0.44 -5.86
CA CYS A 108 15.83 -1.76 -6.40
C CYS A 108 14.88 -1.68 -7.59
N GLY A 109 14.91 -0.55 -8.33
CA GLY A 109 14.11 -0.37 -9.53
C GLY A 109 14.31 -1.52 -10.53
N GLY A 110 13.21 -2.04 -11.09
CA GLY A 110 13.23 -3.05 -12.15
C GLY A 110 13.22 -2.42 -13.54
N SER A 111 13.33 -3.27 -14.56
CA SER A 111 13.23 -2.86 -15.98
C SER A 111 11.82 -2.37 -16.35
N THR A 112 10.81 -2.78 -15.60
CA THR A 112 9.41 -2.38 -15.78
C THR A 112 8.84 -1.75 -14.51
N ARG A 113 7.67 -1.07 -14.62
CA ARG A 113 6.95 -0.56 -13.46
C ARG A 113 6.53 -1.71 -12.53
N ALA A 114 5.99 -2.79 -13.08
CA ALA A 114 5.61 -3.98 -12.33
C ALA A 114 6.79 -4.61 -11.60
N GLY A 115 7.94 -4.73 -12.25
CA GLY A 115 9.20 -5.20 -11.66
C GLY A 115 9.67 -4.30 -10.51
N SER A 116 9.58 -2.98 -10.67
CA SER A 116 9.92 -2.03 -9.60
C SER A 116 8.99 -2.17 -8.40
N VAL A 117 7.69 -2.37 -8.62
CA VAL A 117 6.72 -2.62 -7.54
C VAL A 117 7.03 -3.94 -6.85
N PHE A 118 7.24 -5.03 -7.59
CA PHE A 118 7.57 -6.34 -7.02
C PHE A 118 8.82 -6.29 -6.13
N ASN A 119 9.89 -5.65 -6.61
CA ASN A 119 11.13 -5.46 -5.84
C ASN A 119 10.89 -4.60 -4.59
N GLY A 120 10.07 -3.55 -4.71
CA GLY A 120 9.68 -2.71 -3.57
C GLY A 120 8.87 -3.45 -2.51
N LEU A 121 7.97 -4.34 -2.92
CA LEU A 121 7.23 -5.21 -1.98
C LEU A 121 8.19 -6.16 -1.25
N SER A 122 9.19 -6.73 -1.94
CA SER A 122 10.23 -7.55 -1.34
C SER A 122 11.04 -6.73 -0.32
N ALA A 123 11.43 -5.51 -0.68
CA ALA A 123 12.14 -4.61 0.21
C ALA A 123 11.32 -4.20 1.45
N LEU A 124 9.99 -4.06 1.35
CA LEU A 124 9.11 -3.86 2.52
C LEU A 124 9.09 -5.09 3.41
N ARG A 125 9.01 -6.30 2.82
CA ARG A 125 9.05 -7.57 3.56
C ARG A 125 10.35 -7.75 4.35
N GLU A 126 11.49 -7.44 3.74
CA GLU A 126 12.81 -7.47 4.38
C GLU A 126 12.91 -6.49 5.56
N ARG A 127 12.16 -5.37 5.50
CA ARG A 127 12.05 -4.37 6.58
C ARG A 127 10.97 -4.70 7.60
N GLY A 128 10.43 -5.92 7.59
CA GLY A 128 9.49 -6.43 8.58
C GLY A 128 8.01 -6.14 8.31
N ALA A 129 7.64 -5.73 7.10
CA ALA A 129 6.23 -5.71 6.72
C ALA A 129 5.69 -7.15 6.62
N ALA A 130 4.50 -7.42 7.15
CA ALA A 130 3.86 -8.74 7.06
C ALA A 130 3.21 -8.96 5.69
N ALA A 131 3.06 -10.21 5.25
CA ALA A 131 2.32 -10.54 4.03
C ALA A 131 0.85 -10.10 4.12
N SER A 132 0.31 -10.08 5.33
CA SER A 132 -1.04 -9.62 5.66
C SER A 132 -1.16 -8.09 5.78
N ASP A 133 -0.05 -7.34 5.79
CA ASP A 133 -0.11 -5.88 5.78
C ASP A 133 -0.65 -5.38 4.44
N TRP A 134 -1.24 -4.18 4.45
CA TRP A 134 -1.70 -3.50 3.26
C TRP A 134 -0.60 -2.63 2.64
N VAL A 135 -0.60 -2.54 1.31
CA VAL A 135 0.23 -1.59 0.57
C VAL A 135 -0.62 -0.76 -0.38
N LEU A 136 -0.39 0.54 -0.38
CA LEU A 136 -0.93 1.49 -1.34
C LEU A 136 0.17 1.78 -2.37
N VAL A 137 0.03 1.27 -3.58
CA VAL A 137 0.97 1.55 -4.68
C VAL A 137 0.50 2.79 -5.42
N HIS A 138 1.39 3.79 -5.56
CA HIS A 138 1.01 5.06 -6.16
C HIS A 138 2.08 5.60 -7.10
N ASP A 139 1.67 6.06 -8.27
CA ASP A 139 2.56 6.66 -9.28
C ASP A 139 3.12 8.01 -8.81
N ALA A 140 4.45 8.17 -8.77
CA ALA A 140 5.10 9.45 -8.47
C ALA A 140 4.62 10.61 -9.37
N ALA A 141 4.13 10.29 -10.55
CA ALA A 141 3.62 11.24 -11.54
C ALA A 141 2.14 11.67 -11.35
N ARG A 142 1.47 11.19 -10.30
CA ARG A 142 0.14 11.69 -9.88
C ARG A 142 0.28 12.60 -8.67
N CYS A 143 1.04 13.65 -8.85
CA CYS A 143 1.43 14.59 -7.79
C CYS A 143 0.27 15.44 -7.21
N LEU A 144 -0.93 15.28 -7.75
CA LEU A 144 -2.13 15.99 -7.34
C LEU A 144 -3.04 15.19 -6.41
N ILE A 145 -2.63 13.98 -6.03
CA ILE A 145 -3.34 13.18 -5.01
C ILE A 145 -3.49 13.99 -3.72
N THR A 146 -4.59 13.80 -2.99
CA THR A 146 -4.81 14.46 -1.71
C THR A 146 -4.89 13.44 -0.57
N PRO A 147 -4.59 13.83 0.68
CA PRO A 147 -4.75 12.94 1.83
C PRO A 147 -6.16 12.37 1.96
N GLU A 148 -7.20 13.15 1.67
CA GLU A 148 -8.60 12.75 1.75
C GLU A 148 -8.92 11.61 0.75
N GLN A 149 -8.34 11.66 -0.46
CA GLN A 149 -8.51 10.60 -1.45
C GLN A 149 -7.79 9.32 -1.02
N ILE A 150 -6.62 9.44 -0.39
CA ILE A 150 -5.88 8.28 0.15
C ILE A 150 -6.68 7.65 1.28
N ASP A 151 -7.20 8.45 2.22
CA ASP A 151 -8.01 7.96 3.34
C ASP A 151 -9.32 7.32 2.85
N ALA A 152 -9.99 7.90 1.85
CA ALA A 152 -11.19 7.33 1.25
C ALA A 152 -10.93 5.91 0.66
N LEU A 153 -9.79 5.71 -0.01
CA LEU A 153 -9.40 4.38 -0.50
C LEU A 153 -9.14 3.42 0.66
N ILE A 154 -8.44 3.87 1.70
CA ILE A 154 -8.16 3.04 2.89
C ILE A 154 -9.48 2.61 3.55
N ASP A 155 -10.41 3.53 3.74
CA ASP A 155 -11.70 3.25 4.38
C ASP A 155 -12.53 2.24 3.59
N ALA A 156 -12.55 2.36 2.25
CA ALA A 156 -13.26 1.43 1.39
C ALA A 156 -12.63 0.02 1.38
N CYS A 157 -11.29 -0.07 1.38
CA CYS A 157 -10.58 -1.33 1.17
C CYS A 157 -10.21 -2.07 2.46
N HIS A 158 -10.12 -1.37 3.60
CA HIS A 158 -9.59 -1.93 4.85
C HIS A 158 -10.30 -3.22 5.30
N SER A 159 -11.61 -3.31 5.07
CA SER A 159 -12.45 -4.48 5.42
C SER A 159 -12.77 -5.36 4.21
N ASP A 160 -12.26 -5.03 3.02
CA ASP A 160 -12.48 -5.83 1.81
C ASP A 160 -11.54 -7.03 1.75
N ALA A 161 -12.00 -8.11 1.14
CA ALA A 161 -11.24 -9.35 1.01
C ALA A 161 -10.09 -9.23 0.00
N VAL A 162 -10.22 -8.37 -1.01
CA VAL A 162 -9.30 -8.22 -2.14
C VAL A 162 -8.51 -6.92 -2.02
N GLY A 163 -9.20 -5.81 -1.82
CA GLY A 163 -8.70 -4.44 -1.92
C GLY A 163 -9.28 -3.74 -3.14
N GLY A 164 -8.67 -2.63 -3.57
CA GLY A 164 -9.23 -1.83 -4.66
C GLY A 164 -8.32 -0.71 -5.13
N LEU A 165 -8.88 0.14 -5.97
CA LEU A 165 -8.16 1.24 -6.60
C LEU A 165 -9.03 2.49 -6.67
N LEU A 166 -8.37 3.65 -6.69
CA LEU A 166 -9.04 4.86 -7.15
C LEU A 166 -9.30 4.76 -8.66
N ALA A 167 -10.49 5.16 -9.06
CA ALA A 167 -10.86 5.16 -10.47
C ALA A 167 -11.85 6.30 -10.77
N LEU A 168 -11.91 6.75 -12.02
CA LEU A 168 -12.80 7.81 -12.47
C LEU A 168 -13.71 7.30 -13.59
N LYS A 169 -15.01 7.51 -13.47
CA LYS A 169 -15.94 7.24 -14.57
C LYS A 169 -15.58 8.06 -15.80
N LEU A 170 -15.67 7.45 -16.99
CA LEU A 170 -15.42 8.17 -18.22
C LEU A 170 -16.46 9.28 -18.41
N PRO A 171 -16.04 10.58 -18.49
CA PRO A 171 -16.97 11.68 -18.72
C PRO A 171 -17.37 11.81 -20.19
N ASP A 172 -16.46 11.48 -21.13
CA ASP A 172 -16.62 11.70 -22.55
C ASP A 172 -17.08 10.45 -23.32
N THR A 173 -17.60 10.63 -24.54
CA THR A 173 -17.98 9.53 -25.42
C THR A 173 -16.74 8.76 -25.84
N LEU A 174 -16.72 7.45 -25.56
CA LEU A 174 -15.61 6.55 -25.90
C LEU A 174 -15.74 6.07 -27.35
N LYS A 175 -14.68 6.19 -28.14
CA LYS A 175 -14.57 5.72 -29.52
C LYS A 175 -13.50 4.63 -29.61
N ARG A 176 -13.81 3.54 -30.34
CA ARG A 176 -12.80 2.59 -30.77
C ARG A 176 -12.24 3.04 -32.12
N GLU A 177 -10.93 3.07 -32.22
CA GLU A 177 -10.20 3.47 -33.42
C GLU A 177 -9.70 2.24 -34.18
N VAL A 178 -9.76 2.30 -35.52
CA VAL A 178 -9.07 1.40 -36.43
C VAL A 178 -8.53 2.24 -37.58
N ASP A 179 -7.26 2.13 -37.88
CA ASP A 179 -6.55 2.83 -38.97
C ASP A 179 -6.80 4.35 -39.01
N GLY A 180 -6.74 4.99 -37.82
CA GLY A 180 -6.93 6.43 -37.67
C GLY A 180 -8.37 6.92 -37.80
N ARG A 181 -9.35 6.02 -37.87
CA ARG A 181 -10.78 6.33 -38.06
C ARG A 181 -11.62 5.74 -36.94
N VAL A 182 -12.75 6.40 -36.64
CA VAL A 182 -13.74 5.86 -35.71
C VAL A 182 -14.34 4.59 -36.30
N ALA A 183 -14.12 3.45 -35.64
CA ALA A 183 -14.75 2.18 -36.00
C ALA A 183 -16.11 2.03 -35.31
N GLU A 184 -16.23 2.42 -34.05
CA GLU A 184 -17.49 2.38 -33.29
C GLU A 184 -17.52 3.33 -32.10
N THR A 185 -18.73 3.62 -31.61
CA THR A 185 -18.95 4.23 -30.31
C THR A 185 -19.09 3.13 -29.28
N VAL A 186 -18.22 3.14 -28.26
CA VAL A 186 -18.23 2.14 -27.18
C VAL A 186 -19.10 2.64 -26.03
N GLU A 187 -19.95 1.76 -25.50
CA GLU A 187 -20.74 2.07 -24.30
C GLU A 187 -19.80 2.35 -23.11
N ARG A 188 -20.04 3.47 -22.43
CA ARG A 188 -19.13 3.95 -21.37
C ARG A 188 -19.70 3.80 -19.96
N GLY A 189 -20.96 3.40 -19.79
CA GLY A 189 -21.64 3.39 -18.49
C GLY A 189 -20.96 2.52 -17.44
N ASP A 190 -20.26 1.48 -17.88
CA ASP A 190 -19.49 0.53 -17.07
C ASP A 190 -17.96 0.72 -17.19
N LYS A 191 -17.49 1.79 -17.82
CA LYS A 191 -16.06 2.04 -18.06
C LYS A 191 -15.50 3.05 -17.07
N TRP A 192 -14.33 2.73 -16.53
CA TRP A 192 -13.61 3.56 -15.58
C TRP A 192 -12.16 3.73 -16.01
N LEU A 193 -11.60 4.88 -15.71
CA LEU A 193 -10.17 5.17 -15.84
C LEU A 193 -9.48 4.80 -14.55
N ALA A 194 -8.64 3.77 -14.56
CA ALA A 194 -7.85 3.37 -13.41
C ALA A 194 -6.90 4.50 -12.98
N GLN A 195 -6.90 4.79 -11.71
CA GLN A 195 -5.97 5.71 -11.09
C GLN A 195 -5.14 4.98 -10.02
N THR A 196 -4.23 5.70 -9.37
CA THR A 196 -3.54 5.26 -8.16
C THR A 196 -3.79 6.30 -7.05
N PRO A 197 -3.70 5.91 -5.75
CA PRO A 197 -3.20 4.63 -5.24
C PRO A 197 -4.13 3.45 -5.54
N GLN A 198 -3.51 2.25 -5.58
CA GLN A 198 -4.17 0.96 -5.59
C GLN A 198 -3.74 0.20 -4.34
N MET A 199 -4.70 -0.35 -3.59
CA MET A 199 -4.48 -0.91 -2.25
C MET A 199 -4.78 -2.40 -2.20
N PHE A 200 -3.76 -3.19 -1.84
CA PHE A 200 -3.86 -4.66 -1.76
C PHE A 200 -3.05 -5.19 -0.58
N ARG A 201 -3.29 -6.45 -0.19
CA ARG A 201 -2.40 -7.16 0.74
C ARG A 201 -1.06 -7.41 0.07
N ILE A 202 0.04 -7.15 0.79
CA ILE A 202 1.41 -7.30 0.25
C ILE A 202 1.63 -8.69 -0.35
N GLY A 203 1.29 -9.75 0.39
CA GLY A 203 1.51 -11.13 -0.08
C GLY A 203 0.66 -11.50 -1.29
N ALA A 204 -0.60 -11.07 -1.32
CA ALA A 204 -1.50 -11.33 -2.44
C ALA A 204 -1.01 -10.61 -3.71
N LEU A 205 -0.63 -9.33 -3.58
CA LEU A 205 -0.10 -8.57 -4.73
C LEU A 205 1.22 -9.13 -5.24
N GLN A 206 2.14 -9.56 -4.36
CA GLN A 206 3.38 -10.21 -4.80
C GLN A 206 3.12 -11.47 -5.61
N GLN A 207 2.21 -12.33 -5.15
CA GLN A 207 1.83 -13.55 -5.87
C GLN A 207 1.17 -13.23 -7.22
N ALA A 208 0.29 -12.24 -7.26
CA ALA A 208 -0.37 -11.82 -8.48
C ALA A 208 0.62 -11.27 -9.52
N LEU A 209 1.53 -10.37 -9.11
CA LEU A 209 2.59 -9.84 -9.98
C LEU A 209 3.54 -10.93 -10.49
N GLN A 210 3.91 -11.88 -9.62
CA GLN A 210 4.75 -13.00 -10.01
C GLN A 210 4.07 -13.92 -11.04
N ALA A 211 2.78 -14.17 -10.88
CA ALA A 211 2.01 -15.01 -11.80
C ALA A 211 1.76 -14.34 -13.15
N ALA A 212 1.51 -13.02 -13.15
CA ALA A 212 1.16 -12.25 -14.34
C ALA A 212 2.39 -11.80 -15.16
N GLY A 213 3.57 -11.68 -14.54
CA GLY A 213 4.80 -11.22 -15.19
C GLY A 213 4.66 -9.83 -15.81
N ASP A 214 5.19 -9.66 -17.01
CA ASP A 214 5.18 -8.37 -17.73
C ASP A 214 3.86 -8.06 -18.47
N ALA A 215 2.86 -8.93 -18.39
CA ALA A 215 1.60 -8.79 -19.10
C ALA A 215 0.64 -7.74 -18.48
N VAL A 216 1.00 -7.17 -17.35
CA VAL A 216 0.12 -6.27 -16.59
C VAL A 216 0.53 -4.81 -16.69
N THR A 217 -0.47 -3.93 -16.63
CA THR A 217 -0.30 -2.48 -16.72
C THR A 217 -0.28 -1.77 -15.38
N ASP A 218 -0.96 -2.36 -14.38
CA ASP A 218 -1.08 -1.86 -13.00
C ASP A 218 -1.32 -3.02 -12.01
N GLU A 219 -1.48 -2.71 -10.74
CA GLU A 219 -1.67 -3.70 -9.68
C GLU A 219 -3.03 -4.39 -9.78
N SER A 220 -4.08 -3.64 -10.18
CA SER A 220 -5.42 -4.20 -10.34
C SER A 220 -5.45 -5.26 -11.44
N SER A 221 -4.79 -5.02 -12.58
CA SER A 221 -4.71 -6.00 -13.67
C SER A 221 -3.94 -7.27 -13.25
N ALA A 222 -2.98 -7.17 -12.34
CA ALA A 222 -2.33 -8.35 -11.76
C ALA A 222 -3.29 -9.16 -10.88
N MET A 223 -4.10 -8.48 -10.06
CA MET A 223 -5.13 -9.13 -9.24
C MET A 223 -6.21 -9.78 -10.11
N GLU A 224 -6.65 -9.12 -11.17
CA GLU A 224 -7.59 -9.66 -12.15
C GLU A 224 -7.04 -10.92 -12.85
N PHE A 225 -5.74 -10.92 -13.18
CA PHE A 225 -5.06 -12.09 -13.79
C PHE A 225 -5.18 -13.35 -12.92
N VAL A 226 -5.18 -13.21 -11.60
CA VAL A 226 -5.37 -14.34 -10.67
C VAL A 226 -6.84 -14.52 -10.24
N GLY A 227 -7.79 -13.93 -10.97
CA GLY A 227 -9.22 -14.14 -10.77
C GLY A 227 -9.82 -13.35 -9.62
N GLN A 228 -9.14 -12.31 -9.13
CA GLN A 228 -9.68 -11.41 -8.12
C GLN A 228 -10.42 -10.24 -8.77
N ALA A 229 -11.35 -9.62 -8.04
CA ALA A 229 -12.15 -8.48 -8.50
C ALA A 229 -11.96 -7.28 -7.55
N PRO A 230 -10.99 -6.38 -7.83
CA PRO A 230 -10.74 -5.19 -7.00
C PRO A 230 -11.93 -4.23 -6.95
N LEU A 231 -12.12 -3.55 -5.80
CA LEU A 231 -13.10 -2.48 -5.65
C LEU A 231 -12.73 -1.26 -6.49
N LEU A 232 -13.73 -0.65 -7.15
CA LEU A 232 -13.61 0.67 -7.76
C LEU A 232 -14.04 1.71 -6.74
N VAL A 233 -13.11 2.55 -6.28
CA VAL A 233 -13.36 3.67 -5.37
C VAL A 233 -13.28 4.97 -6.16
N GLU A 234 -14.26 5.86 -5.98
CA GLU A 234 -14.34 7.08 -6.75
C GLU A 234 -13.12 7.99 -6.50
N GLY A 235 -12.37 8.25 -7.57
CA GLY A 235 -11.22 9.13 -7.60
C GLY A 235 -11.60 10.56 -8.03
N SER A 236 -10.64 11.28 -8.61
CA SER A 236 -10.84 12.66 -9.04
C SER A 236 -10.22 12.92 -10.41
N ALA A 237 -10.86 13.77 -11.22
CA ALA A 237 -10.28 14.28 -12.44
C ALA A 237 -8.96 15.04 -12.19
N GLN A 238 -8.80 15.65 -11.01
CA GLN A 238 -7.54 16.29 -10.62
C GLN A 238 -6.41 15.30 -10.32
N ASN A 239 -6.71 14.04 -10.00
CA ASN A 239 -5.68 13.02 -9.79
C ASN A 239 -5.20 12.41 -11.11
N PHE A 240 -4.99 13.24 -12.13
CA PHE A 240 -4.46 12.79 -13.42
C PHE A 240 -2.95 12.52 -13.33
N LYS A 241 -2.46 11.68 -14.24
CA LYS A 241 -1.04 11.35 -14.36
C LYS A 241 -0.36 12.36 -15.27
N VAL A 242 0.58 13.13 -14.75
CA VAL A 242 1.44 13.99 -15.56
C VAL A 242 2.26 13.11 -16.50
N THR A 243 1.96 13.14 -17.80
CA THR A 243 2.54 12.24 -18.80
C THR A 243 3.21 12.99 -19.94
N TYR A 244 2.59 14.08 -20.38
CA TYR A 244 3.03 14.89 -21.50
C TYR A 244 3.49 16.28 -21.03
N PRO A 245 4.27 17.04 -21.84
CA PRO A 245 4.76 18.38 -21.48
C PRO A 245 3.64 19.35 -21.04
N GLN A 246 2.48 19.33 -21.72
CA GLN A 246 1.35 20.20 -21.37
C GLN A 246 0.73 19.90 -20.01
N ASP A 247 0.87 18.67 -19.49
CA ASP A 247 0.30 18.28 -18.21
C ASP A 247 0.98 18.98 -17.03
N PHE A 248 2.24 19.42 -17.21
CA PHE A 248 2.97 20.16 -16.16
C PHE A 248 2.33 21.51 -15.87
N ALA A 249 1.94 22.27 -16.90
CA ALA A 249 1.27 23.54 -16.72
C ALA A 249 -0.10 23.37 -16.04
N LEU A 250 -0.84 22.31 -16.40
CA LEU A 250 -2.12 22.00 -15.78
C LEU A 250 -1.93 21.59 -14.31
N ALA A 251 -0.96 20.74 -14.01
CA ALA A 251 -0.65 20.33 -12.64
C ALA A 251 -0.24 21.52 -11.77
N GLN A 252 0.60 22.42 -12.30
CA GLN A 252 1.00 23.65 -11.63
C GLN A 252 -0.23 24.53 -11.31
N ALA A 253 -1.11 24.75 -12.28
CA ALA A 253 -2.32 25.56 -12.08
C ALA A 253 -3.21 24.99 -10.96
N VAL A 254 -3.39 23.65 -10.94
CA VAL A 254 -4.17 22.98 -9.88
C VAL A 254 -3.51 23.13 -8.51
N LEU A 255 -2.19 22.97 -8.40
CA LEU A 255 -1.46 23.11 -7.14
C LEU A 255 -1.51 24.53 -6.60
N LEU A 256 -1.35 25.53 -7.46
CA LEU A 256 -1.41 26.96 -7.09
C LEU A 256 -2.82 27.40 -6.67
N ALA A 257 -3.88 26.78 -7.21
CA ALA A 257 -5.25 27.07 -6.84
C ALA A 257 -5.68 26.46 -5.49
N ARG A 258 -4.89 25.54 -4.92
CA ARG A 258 -5.21 24.95 -3.61
C ARG A 258 -4.96 25.92 -2.46
N PRO A 259 -5.77 25.88 -1.37
CA PRO A 259 -5.50 26.68 -0.16
C PRO A 259 -4.07 26.40 0.35
N GLY A 260 -3.26 27.45 0.52
CA GLY A 260 -1.85 27.31 0.92
C GLY A 260 -0.86 27.14 -0.23
N GLY A 261 -1.31 27.16 -1.48
CA GLY A 261 -0.47 27.02 -2.70
C GLY A 261 0.33 28.27 -3.08
N ASN A 262 0.72 29.11 -2.12
CA ASN A 262 1.60 30.25 -2.41
C ASN A 262 2.98 29.77 -2.82
N LEU A 263 3.46 30.29 -3.96
CA LEU A 263 4.89 30.27 -4.31
C LEU A 263 5.65 31.01 -3.20
N ALA A 264 6.39 30.27 -2.36
CA ALA A 264 7.38 30.84 -1.48
C ALA A 264 8.71 30.93 -2.24
#